data_26b4b0227cdefced8bfeab548d63ca2a
#
_entry.id   26b4b0227cdefced8bfeab548d63ca2a
#
_cell.length_a   1.000
_cell.length_b   1.000
_cell.length_c   1.000
_cell.angle_alpha   90.00
_cell.angle_beta   90.00
_cell.angle_gamma   90.00
#
_symmetry.space_group_name_H-M   'P 1'
#
loop_
_entity.id
_entity.type
_entity.pdbx_description
1 polymer ?
#
loop_
_entity_poly.entity_id
_entity_poly.type
_entity_poly.pdbx_seq_one_letter_code
_entity_poly.pdbx_strand_id
1 'polypeptide(L)' 'MPVSGIVVTCVPASAESVALKLAQLKGVEVHGVLPDGRIVAVVEADTVDGEVELVSGLEELAGVVSVQLAYHNFEQI' A
#
# COMPACT_ATOMS: atom_id res chain seq x y z
N MET A 1 -8.41 5.74 14.13
CA MET A 1 -8.00 4.68 13.19
C MET A 1 -6.70 5.08 12.54
N PRO A 2 -5.68 4.22 12.61
CA PRO A 2 -4.41 4.55 11.97
C PRO A 2 -4.53 4.54 10.45
N VAL A 3 -3.93 5.53 9.84
CA VAL A 3 -3.92 5.70 8.39
C VAL A 3 -2.48 5.96 7.98
N SER A 4 -2.00 5.24 6.99
CA SER A 4 -0.65 5.41 6.48
C SER A 4 -0.65 5.59 4.98
N GLY A 5 0.11 6.59 4.52
CA GLY A 5 0.39 6.73 3.11
C GLY A 5 1.63 5.93 2.79
N ILE A 6 1.54 5.08 1.80
CA ILE A 6 2.65 4.21 1.41
C ILE A 6 2.99 4.38 -0.06
N VAL A 7 4.23 4.06 -0.39
CA VAL A 7 4.67 3.97 -1.77
C VAL A 7 5.13 2.54 -2.00
N VAL A 8 4.45 1.86 -2.91
CA VAL A 8 4.79 0.49 -3.27
C VAL A 8 5.60 0.53 -4.55
N THR A 9 6.84 0.07 -4.48
CA THR A 9 7.70 0.02 -5.65
C THR A 9 7.57 -1.36 -6.27
N CYS A 10 7.25 -1.38 -7.56
CA CYS A 10 7.03 -2.62 -8.30
C CYS A 10 7.94 -2.68 -9.50
N VAL A 11 8.10 -3.89 -10.03
CA VAL A 11 8.66 -4.04 -11.37
C VAL A 11 7.69 -3.32 -12.31
N PRO A 12 8.14 -2.38 -13.16
CA PRO A 12 7.22 -1.57 -13.97
C PRO A 12 6.21 -2.38 -14.77
N ALA A 13 6.60 -3.52 -15.29
CA ALA A 13 5.70 -4.37 -16.06
C ALA A 13 4.59 -4.98 -15.20
N SER A 14 4.76 -5.00 -13.90
CA SER A 14 3.78 -5.57 -12.97
C SER A 14 2.96 -4.53 -12.24
N ALA A 15 3.26 -3.25 -12.41
CA ALA A 15 2.64 -2.19 -11.63
C ALA A 15 1.12 -2.18 -11.74
N GLU A 16 0.57 -2.30 -12.94
CA GLU A 16 -0.88 -2.30 -13.11
C GLU A 16 -1.52 -3.49 -12.43
N SER A 17 -0.91 -4.67 -12.59
CA SER A 17 -1.41 -5.89 -12.00
C SER A 17 -1.40 -5.79 -10.47
N VAL A 18 -0.31 -5.26 -9.92
CA VAL A 18 -0.21 -5.07 -8.47
C VAL A 18 -1.25 -4.06 -8.00
N ALA A 19 -1.41 -2.96 -8.73
CA ALA A 19 -2.40 -1.94 -8.36
C ALA A 19 -3.81 -2.52 -8.31
N LEU A 20 -4.16 -3.38 -9.26
CA LEU A 20 -5.47 -4.02 -9.24
C LEU A 20 -5.64 -4.92 -8.02
N LYS A 21 -4.60 -5.64 -7.65
CA LYS A 21 -4.64 -6.48 -6.46
C LYS A 21 -4.79 -5.64 -5.20
N LEU A 22 -4.04 -4.53 -5.11
CA LEU A 22 -4.13 -3.63 -3.96
C LEU A 22 -5.53 -3.05 -3.82
N ALA A 23 -6.13 -2.67 -4.94
CA ALA A 23 -7.45 -2.05 -4.93
C ALA A 23 -8.54 -3.01 -4.44
N GLN A 24 -8.28 -4.32 -4.49
CA GLN A 24 -9.23 -5.32 -4.03
C GLN A 24 -9.08 -5.64 -2.55
N LEU A 25 -8.01 -5.17 -1.91
CA LEU A 25 -7.78 -5.46 -0.51
C LEU A 25 -8.56 -4.48 0.35
N LYS A 26 -9.20 -5.02 1.38
CA LYS A 26 -9.92 -4.19 2.33
C LYS A 26 -8.90 -3.35 3.11
N GLY A 27 -9.18 -2.07 3.23
CA GLY A 27 -8.30 -1.17 3.95
C GLY A 27 -7.18 -0.56 3.12
N VAL A 28 -7.15 -0.86 1.82
CA VAL A 28 -6.14 -0.29 0.92
C VAL A 28 -6.86 0.52 -0.15
N GLU A 29 -6.42 1.77 -0.34
CA GLU A 29 -6.96 2.61 -1.38
C GLU A 29 -5.82 3.09 -2.27
N VAL A 30 -5.88 2.75 -3.55
CA VAL A 30 -4.86 3.14 -4.51
C VAL A 30 -5.17 4.53 -5.03
N HIS A 31 -4.20 5.44 -4.91
CA HIS A 31 -4.37 6.82 -5.36
C HIS A 31 -3.72 7.10 -6.71
N GLY A 32 -2.75 6.31 -7.11
CA GLY A 32 -2.13 6.50 -8.40
C GLY A 32 -1.02 5.51 -8.67
N VAL A 33 -0.73 5.33 -9.95
CA VAL A 33 0.36 4.49 -10.42
C VAL A 33 1.29 5.37 -11.23
N LEU A 34 2.56 5.40 -10.86
CA LEU A 34 3.55 6.21 -11.53
C LEU A 34 4.23 5.42 -12.65
N PRO A 35 4.70 6.10 -13.69
CA PRO A 35 5.30 5.39 -14.85
C PRO A 35 6.51 4.54 -14.50
N ASP A 36 7.20 4.85 -13.41
CA ASP A 36 8.40 4.11 -13.02
C ASP A 36 8.11 2.87 -12.19
N GLY A 37 6.85 2.52 -12.01
CA GLY A 37 6.47 1.33 -11.27
C GLY A 37 6.11 1.56 -9.82
N ARG A 38 6.05 2.82 -9.38
CA ARG A 38 5.64 3.13 -8.01
C ARG A 38 4.13 3.33 -7.95
N ILE A 39 3.55 2.84 -6.88
CA ILE A 39 2.11 2.97 -6.63
C ILE A 39 1.93 3.74 -5.33
N VAL A 40 1.15 4.80 -5.39
CA VAL A 40 0.82 5.58 -4.20
C VAL A 40 -0.50 5.06 -3.66
N ALA A 41 -0.51 4.68 -2.41
CA ALA A 41 -1.71 4.11 -1.80
C ALA A 41 -1.83 4.54 -0.35
N VAL A 42 -3.03 4.42 0.19
CA VAL A 42 -3.31 4.67 1.59
C VAL A 42 -3.81 3.37 2.22
N VAL A 43 -3.24 3.04 3.36
CA VAL A 43 -3.62 1.87 4.13
C VAL A 43 -4.32 2.32 5.40
N GLU A 44 -5.49 1.75 5.67
CA GLU A 44 -6.27 2.08 6.86
C GLU A 44 -6.64 0.79 7.56
N ALA A 45 -6.45 0.75 8.87
CA ALA A 45 -6.79 -0.42 9.66
C ALA A 45 -7.36 0.01 11.00
N ASP A 46 -8.03 -0.90 11.70
CA ASP A 46 -8.63 -0.60 13.00
C ASP A 46 -7.57 -0.45 14.08
N THR A 47 -6.45 -1.14 13.92
CA THR A 47 -5.37 -1.13 14.91
C THR A 47 -4.03 -0.98 14.20
N VAL A 48 -3.01 -0.57 14.98
CA VAL A 48 -1.65 -0.49 14.46
C VAL A 48 -1.16 -1.88 14.06
N ASP A 49 -1.47 -2.90 14.84
CA ASP A 49 -1.06 -4.27 14.51
C ASP A 49 -1.66 -4.73 13.20
N GLY A 50 -2.95 -4.41 12.97
CA GLY A 50 -3.61 -4.75 11.72
C GLY A 50 -2.98 -4.04 10.53
N GLU A 51 -2.58 -2.79 10.73
CA GLU A 51 -1.93 -2.02 9.68
C GLU A 51 -0.57 -2.62 9.32
N VAL A 52 0.20 -3.02 10.33
CA VAL A 52 1.51 -3.63 10.12
C VAL A 52 1.36 -4.95 9.37
N GLU A 53 0.37 -5.76 9.74
CA GLU A 53 0.12 -7.02 9.04
C GLU A 53 -0.26 -6.79 7.59
N LEU A 54 -1.07 -5.77 7.34
CA LEU A 54 -1.50 -5.45 6.00
C LEU A 54 -0.31 -5.03 5.13
N VAL A 55 0.53 -4.14 5.64
CA VAL A 55 1.72 -3.68 4.92
C VAL A 55 2.68 -4.85 4.67
N SER A 56 2.87 -5.71 5.67
CA SER A 56 3.74 -6.88 5.50
C SER A 56 3.23 -7.81 4.40
N GLY A 57 1.91 -7.97 4.34
CA GLY A 57 1.30 -8.79 3.29
C GLY A 57 1.54 -8.21 1.90
N LEU A 58 1.56 -6.88 1.79
CA LEU A 58 1.82 -6.25 0.50
C LEU A 58 3.22 -6.54 -0.02
N GLU A 59 4.19 -6.62 0.88
CA GLU A 59 5.57 -6.91 0.49
C GLU A 59 5.74 -8.30 -0.10
N GLU A 60 4.79 -9.19 0.16
CA GLU A 60 4.86 -10.56 -0.33
C GLU A 60 4.16 -10.75 -1.68
N LEU A 61 3.51 -9.72 -2.19
CA LEU A 61 2.85 -9.83 -3.48
C LEU A 61 3.86 -9.95 -4.61
N ALA A 62 3.53 -10.80 -5.59
CA ALA A 62 4.38 -10.96 -6.76
C ALA A 62 4.49 -9.63 -7.52
N GLY A 63 5.71 -9.25 -7.87
CA GLY A 63 5.96 -8.00 -8.58
C GLY A 63 6.30 -6.82 -7.69
N VAL A 64 6.11 -6.96 -6.38
CA VAL A 64 6.45 -5.90 -5.43
C VAL A 64 7.92 -6.00 -5.06
N VAL A 65 8.65 -4.90 -5.21
CA VAL A 65 10.06 -4.82 -4.85
C VAL A 65 10.21 -4.35 -3.41
N SER A 66 9.48 -3.30 -3.04
CA SER A 66 9.52 -2.77 -1.68
C SER A 66 8.28 -1.96 -1.39
N VAL A 67 8.01 -1.78 -0.09
CA VAL A 67 6.93 -0.93 0.38
C VAL A 67 7.55 0.06 1.36
N GLN A 68 7.34 1.34 1.13
CA GLN A 68 7.88 2.39 1.99
C GLN A 68 6.75 3.20 2.59
N LEU A 69 6.92 3.54 3.85
CA LEU A 69 5.97 4.37 4.55
C LEU A 69 6.24 5.83 4.20
N ALA A 70 5.29 6.49 3.53
CA ALA A 70 5.44 7.88 3.15
C ALA A 70 5.01 8.81 4.29
N TYR A 71 3.89 8.48 4.95
CA TYR A 71 3.50 9.19 6.15
C TYR A 71 2.63 8.27 7.00
N HIS A 72 2.55 8.59 8.27
CA HIS A 72 1.76 7.83 9.23
C HIS A 72 0.97 8.82 10.07
N ASN A 73 -0.34 8.64 10.12
CA ASN A 73 -1.20 9.54 10.84
C ASN A 73 -2.21 8.75 11.68
N PHE A 74 -2.29 9.09 12.95
CA PHE A 74 -3.28 8.52 13.85
C PHE A 74 -4.42 9.51 14.00
N GLU A 75 -5.55 9.20 13.36
CA GLU A 75 -6.71 10.05 13.49
C GLU A 75 -7.27 9.98 14.90
N GLN A 76 -7.50 11.13 15.47
CA GLN A 76 -7.94 11.26 16.85
C GLN A 76 -9.34 11.84 16.98
N ILE A 77 -10.08 11.81 15.97
CA ILE A 77 -11.39 12.44 15.96
C ILE A 77 -12.39 11.75 16.85
#